data_3acd79b1ce6c079b68d11a6c9bafbaab
#
_entry.id   3acd79b1ce6c079b68d11a6c9bafbaab
#
_cell.length_a   1.000
_cell.length_b   1.000
_cell.length_c   1.000
_cell.angle_alpha   90.00
_cell.angle_beta   90.00
_cell.angle_gamma   90.00
#
_symmetry.space_group_name_H-M   'P 1'
#
loop_
_entity.id
_entity.type
_entity.pdbx_description
1 polymer ?
#
loop_
_entity_poly.entity_id
_entity_poly.type
_entity_poly.pdbx_seq_one_letter_code
_entity_poly.pdbx_strand_id
1 'polypeptide(L)'
;MLRVILSTIRHQKWRSLLMIFSSWMIVLAVCILSSLVQRQEMKLAELIRDTKINCIVTDFKGTNSENLGMLSFYVDMLTGRRHERGCYLDEAVTDVRALASQKLDSPEEHDLRRILSIDSDPLLSSGVRVHFFGGFDEAILRTEEDVCLIPELMETEEQDALTVTLGTNRKTLKIVGTVAGSSTNSIWVPFYFKWEDGLSSAFPVQSCSFTILDNARLEQTKDDIFTWFSRPSVSNGADVEPFGVLVQDQTYLESLNKLKSSLERLRLLLPLLAVLGAVISFLATYAMTRGRQKEFAVMRCLGLRQRKIFSIVLSEQLILILMGGSIGMCAGLLLGASIRTERISAILLLYLLGSATSAMSITRINVMQLMKTED
;
A
#
# COMPACT_ATOMS: atom_id res chain seq x y z
N MET A 1 27.29 -44.26 -18.57
CA MET A 1 26.70 -43.06 -19.14
C MET A 1 27.37 -41.77 -18.63
N LEU A 2 27.45 -41.53 -17.35
CA LEU A 2 28.01 -40.30 -16.77
C LEU A 2 29.44 -40.00 -17.22
N ARG A 3 30.33 -41.01 -17.28
CA ARG A 3 31.72 -40.86 -17.78
C ARG A 3 31.80 -40.42 -19.24
N VAL A 4 30.89 -40.89 -20.09
CA VAL A 4 30.84 -40.49 -21.52
C VAL A 4 30.40 -39.04 -21.63
N ILE A 5 29.38 -38.58 -20.86
CA ILE A 5 28.90 -37.21 -20.83
C ILE A 5 30.00 -36.27 -20.36
N LEU A 6 30.71 -36.61 -19.26
CA LEU A 6 31.81 -35.81 -18.75
C LEU A 6 33.00 -35.66 -19.73
N SER A 7 33.33 -36.77 -20.44
CA SER A 7 34.39 -36.74 -21.47
C SER A 7 33.99 -35.86 -22.66
N THR A 8 32.71 -35.85 -23.05
CA THR A 8 32.20 -35.04 -24.15
C THR A 8 32.21 -33.56 -23.79
N ILE A 9 31.78 -33.21 -22.58
CA ILE A 9 31.83 -31.83 -22.05
C ILE A 9 33.28 -31.31 -22.04
N ARG A 10 34.25 -32.16 -21.66
CA ARG A 10 35.68 -31.82 -21.63
C ARG A 10 36.28 -31.61 -23.03
N HIS A 11 35.81 -32.33 -24.02
CA HIS A 11 36.31 -32.18 -25.40
C HIS A 11 35.72 -30.96 -26.13
N GLN A 12 34.48 -30.55 -25.80
CA GLN A 12 33.80 -29.44 -26.46
C GLN A 12 33.64 -28.23 -25.53
N LYS A 13 34.73 -27.80 -24.86
CA LYS A 13 34.73 -26.79 -23.83
C LYS A 13 33.97 -25.50 -24.19
N TRP A 14 34.22 -24.93 -25.38
CA TRP A 14 33.60 -23.67 -25.81
C TRP A 14 32.08 -23.78 -26.00
N ARG A 15 31.59 -24.90 -26.52
CA ARG A 15 30.15 -25.09 -26.77
C ARG A 15 29.39 -25.34 -25.47
N SER A 16 29.97 -26.14 -24.57
CA SER A 16 29.42 -26.39 -23.24
C SER A 16 29.39 -25.11 -22.38
N LEU A 17 30.45 -24.27 -22.50
CA LEU A 17 30.54 -23.01 -21.83
C LEU A 17 29.47 -22.03 -22.31
N LEU A 18 29.14 -22.01 -23.61
CA LEU A 18 28.07 -21.17 -24.16
C LEU A 18 26.71 -21.55 -23.59
N MET A 19 26.42 -22.85 -23.41
CA MET A 19 25.17 -23.31 -22.79
C MET A 19 25.09 -22.95 -21.31
N ILE A 20 26.16 -23.13 -20.56
CA ILE A 20 26.24 -22.75 -19.15
C ILE A 20 26.05 -21.24 -19.02
N PHE A 21 26.72 -20.46 -19.84
CA PHE A 21 26.65 -18.99 -19.80
C PHE A 21 25.25 -18.48 -20.16
N SER A 22 24.63 -19.01 -21.22
CA SER A 22 23.27 -18.63 -21.59
C SER A 22 22.23 -19.00 -20.53
N SER A 23 22.33 -20.19 -19.94
CA SER A 23 21.47 -20.60 -18.84
C SER A 23 21.69 -19.73 -17.58
N TRP A 24 22.94 -19.43 -17.24
CA TRP A 24 23.30 -18.53 -16.15
C TRP A 24 22.69 -17.15 -16.34
N MET A 25 22.88 -16.52 -17.53
CA MET A 25 22.36 -15.18 -17.84
C MET A 25 20.84 -15.12 -17.73
N ILE A 26 20.12 -16.11 -18.22
CA ILE A 26 18.65 -16.15 -18.18
C ILE A 26 18.17 -16.28 -16.74
N VAL A 27 18.74 -17.20 -15.96
CA VAL A 27 18.35 -17.37 -14.54
C VAL A 27 18.66 -16.10 -13.74
N LEU A 28 19.82 -15.48 -13.96
CA LEU A 28 20.18 -14.21 -13.33
C LEU A 28 19.19 -13.11 -13.66
N ALA A 29 18.84 -12.95 -14.95
CA ALA A 29 17.87 -11.95 -15.39
C ALA A 29 16.48 -12.18 -14.74
N VAL A 30 16.06 -13.44 -14.62
CA VAL A 30 14.81 -13.81 -13.93
C VAL A 30 14.85 -13.48 -12.44
N CYS A 31 15.98 -13.75 -11.77
CA CYS A 31 16.16 -13.40 -10.36
C CYS A 31 16.05 -11.89 -10.15
N ILE A 32 16.74 -11.11 -10.98
CA ILE A 32 16.70 -9.63 -10.89
C ILE A 32 15.27 -9.13 -11.15
N LEU A 33 14.62 -9.59 -12.22
CA LEU A 33 13.29 -9.14 -12.57
C LEU A 33 12.26 -9.54 -11.49
N SER A 34 12.35 -10.76 -10.95
CA SER A 34 11.51 -11.21 -9.84
C SER A 34 11.69 -10.36 -8.59
N SER A 35 12.93 -9.98 -8.28
CA SER A 35 13.23 -9.09 -7.16
C SER A 35 12.66 -7.68 -7.37
N LEU A 36 12.73 -7.15 -8.58
CA LEU A 36 12.12 -5.85 -8.91
C LEU A 36 10.61 -5.89 -8.76
N VAL A 37 9.95 -6.93 -9.25
CA VAL A 37 8.50 -7.12 -9.07
C VAL A 37 8.14 -7.16 -7.60
N GLN A 38 8.86 -7.93 -6.79
CA GLN A 38 8.59 -8.04 -5.35
C GLN A 38 8.80 -6.71 -4.62
N ARG A 39 9.85 -5.96 -4.95
CA ARG A 39 10.07 -4.61 -4.38
C ARG A 39 8.94 -3.66 -4.70
N GLN A 40 8.40 -3.70 -5.92
CA GLN A 40 7.25 -2.88 -6.30
C GLN A 40 5.96 -3.33 -5.60
N GLU A 41 5.75 -4.65 -5.44
CA GLU A 41 4.62 -5.19 -4.68
C GLU A 41 4.68 -4.75 -3.20
N MET A 42 5.86 -4.75 -2.58
CA MET A 42 6.04 -4.26 -1.20
C MET A 42 5.77 -2.76 -1.08
N LYS A 43 6.28 -1.95 -2.01
CA LYS A 43 6.01 -0.50 -2.04
C LYS A 43 4.52 -0.20 -2.24
N LEU A 44 3.83 -1.00 -3.06
CA LEU A 44 2.39 -0.86 -3.24
C LEU A 44 1.63 -1.20 -1.96
N ALA A 45 2.01 -2.27 -1.27
CA ALA A 45 1.40 -2.65 0.01
C ALA A 45 1.65 -1.61 1.11
N GLU A 46 2.86 -1.05 1.17
CA GLU A 46 3.23 0.03 2.08
C GLU A 46 2.44 1.31 1.78
N LEU A 47 2.31 1.70 0.50
CA LEU A 47 1.51 2.84 0.10
C LEU A 47 0.05 2.69 0.53
N ILE A 48 -0.55 1.50 0.34
CA ILE A 48 -1.93 1.23 0.73
C ILE A 48 -2.09 1.29 2.25
N ARG A 49 -1.12 0.77 3.02
CA ARG A 49 -1.23 0.67 4.47
C ARG A 49 -0.93 1.99 5.18
N ASP A 50 0.12 2.70 4.74
CA ASP A 50 0.73 3.77 5.53
C ASP A 50 0.31 5.19 5.07
N THR A 51 -0.33 5.31 3.89
CA THR A 51 -0.80 6.62 3.42
C THR A 51 -2.06 7.03 4.15
N LYS A 52 -2.01 8.18 4.82
CA LYS A 52 -3.18 8.81 5.45
C LYS A 52 -3.92 9.63 4.41
N ILE A 53 -5.21 9.33 4.23
CA ILE A 53 -6.10 10.10 3.34
C ILE A 53 -7.00 10.95 4.22
N ASN A 54 -6.76 12.25 4.20
CA ASN A 54 -7.55 13.20 4.97
C ASN A 54 -8.86 13.52 4.24
N CYS A 55 -9.93 13.59 5.03
CA CYS A 55 -11.25 14.01 4.61
C CYS A 55 -11.63 15.28 5.38
N ILE A 56 -12.15 16.27 4.66
CA ILE A 56 -12.61 17.52 5.24
C ILE A 56 -14.09 17.64 4.89
N VAL A 57 -14.93 17.81 5.90
CA VAL A 57 -16.36 18.09 5.69
C VAL A 57 -16.51 19.53 5.21
N THR A 58 -17.35 19.72 4.21
CA THR A 58 -17.61 21.03 3.59
C THR A 58 -19.11 21.26 3.49
N ASP A 59 -19.49 22.48 3.14
CA ASP A 59 -20.84 22.75 2.69
C ASP A 59 -21.19 21.90 1.44
N PHE A 60 -22.45 21.81 1.11
CA PHE A 60 -22.90 21.00 -0.05
C PHE A 60 -22.23 21.41 -1.37
N LYS A 61 -21.83 22.66 -1.48
CA LYS A 61 -21.17 23.20 -2.68
C LYS A 61 -19.65 22.93 -2.70
N GLY A 62 -19.07 22.42 -1.60
CA GLY A 62 -17.63 22.19 -1.48
C GLY A 62 -16.80 23.46 -1.39
N THR A 63 -17.43 24.60 -1.07
CA THR A 63 -16.78 25.92 -1.07
C THR A 63 -16.28 26.34 0.30
N ASN A 64 -16.91 25.86 1.37
CA ASN A 64 -16.60 26.26 2.73
C ASN A 64 -16.44 25.04 3.63
N SER A 65 -15.38 25.01 4.41
CA SER A 65 -15.10 23.99 5.45
C SER A 65 -15.21 24.54 6.88
N GLU A 66 -15.50 25.82 7.02
CA GLU A 66 -15.66 26.52 8.29
C GLU A 66 -17.10 26.99 8.47
N ASN A 67 -17.57 27.11 9.70
CA ASN A 67 -18.92 27.53 10.06
C ASN A 67 -20.03 26.67 9.40
N LEU A 68 -19.83 25.36 9.35
CA LEU A 68 -20.72 24.42 8.68
C LEU A 68 -22.13 24.37 9.29
N GLY A 69 -22.27 24.66 10.60
CA GLY A 69 -23.54 24.48 11.31
C GLY A 69 -23.99 23.00 11.40
N MET A 70 -23.06 22.07 11.22
CA MET A 70 -23.32 20.64 11.21
C MET A 70 -23.74 20.17 12.61
N LEU A 71 -24.65 19.21 12.67
CA LEU A 71 -25.06 18.62 13.97
C LEU A 71 -23.93 17.76 14.54
N SER A 72 -23.76 17.81 15.88
CA SER A 72 -22.83 16.94 16.62
C SER A 72 -23.05 15.45 16.38
N PHE A 73 -24.25 15.06 16.00
CA PHE A 73 -24.63 13.71 15.60
C PHE A 73 -23.69 13.07 14.57
N TYR A 74 -23.23 13.83 13.56
CA TYR A 74 -22.30 13.31 12.57
C TYR A 74 -20.92 12.98 13.17
N VAL A 75 -20.48 13.77 14.14
CA VAL A 75 -19.23 13.49 14.88
C VAL A 75 -19.39 12.27 15.78
N ASP A 76 -20.56 12.10 16.41
CA ASP A 76 -20.86 10.91 17.23
C ASP A 76 -20.81 9.63 16.39
N MET A 77 -21.26 9.67 15.14
CA MET A 77 -21.17 8.53 14.21
C MET A 77 -19.72 8.23 13.81
N LEU A 78 -18.92 9.26 13.52
CA LEU A 78 -17.50 9.09 13.15
C LEU A 78 -16.66 8.56 14.32
N THR A 79 -17.04 8.89 15.56
CA THR A 79 -16.30 8.46 16.77
C THR A 79 -16.83 7.18 17.41
N GLY A 80 -17.85 6.55 16.82
CA GLY A 80 -18.46 5.32 17.34
C GLY A 80 -19.30 5.50 18.60
N ARG A 81 -19.60 6.74 19.03
CA ARG A 81 -20.47 6.99 20.18
C ARG A 81 -21.94 6.73 19.86
N ARG A 82 -22.29 6.80 18.61
CA ARG A 82 -23.64 6.50 18.12
C ARG A 82 -23.56 5.59 16.91
N HIS A 83 -24.26 4.47 17.01
CA HIS A 83 -24.38 3.51 15.90
C HIS A 83 -25.77 3.62 15.29
N GLU A 84 -25.84 3.88 13.99
CA GLU A 84 -27.05 3.71 13.21
C GLU A 84 -27.00 2.40 12.42
N ARG A 85 -28.17 1.78 12.18
CA ARG A 85 -28.22 0.54 11.39
C ARG A 85 -27.65 0.77 9.99
N GLY A 86 -26.58 0.04 9.66
CA GLY A 86 -25.93 0.09 8.36
C GLY A 86 -24.88 1.20 8.22
N CYS A 87 -24.49 1.86 9.31
CA CYS A 87 -23.37 2.79 9.35
C CYS A 87 -22.20 2.15 10.10
N TYR A 88 -21.06 2.02 9.44
CA TYR A 88 -19.79 1.48 9.95
C TYR A 88 -18.67 2.50 9.78
N LEU A 89 -19.00 3.79 9.80
CA LEU A 89 -18.01 4.85 9.57
C LEU A 89 -16.95 4.89 10.67
N ASP A 90 -17.29 4.56 11.90
CA ASP A 90 -16.37 4.48 13.03
C ASP A 90 -15.28 3.40 12.86
N GLU A 91 -15.57 2.32 12.13
CA GLU A 91 -14.59 1.29 11.78
C GLU A 91 -13.71 1.70 10.59
N ALA A 92 -14.22 2.59 9.73
CA ALA A 92 -13.58 2.99 8.48
C ALA A 92 -12.69 4.22 8.61
N VAL A 93 -12.87 5.04 9.67
CA VAL A 93 -12.17 6.30 9.86
C VAL A 93 -11.44 6.38 11.19
N THR A 94 -10.44 7.26 11.26
CA THR A 94 -9.66 7.56 12.46
C THR A 94 -9.32 9.04 12.52
N ASP A 95 -8.63 9.47 13.56
CA ASP A 95 -8.15 10.84 13.74
C ASP A 95 -9.26 11.89 13.50
N VAL A 96 -10.46 11.62 14.03
CA VAL A 96 -11.60 12.55 13.93
C VAL A 96 -11.27 13.82 14.72
N ARG A 97 -11.44 14.95 14.08
CA ARG A 97 -11.21 16.29 14.60
C ARG A 97 -12.47 17.10 14.39
N ALA A 98 -12.95 17.75 15.42
CA ALA A 98 -14.15 18.55 15.35
C ALA A 98 -14.03 19.76 16.27
N LEU A 99 -14.52 20.89 15.77
CA LEU A 99 -14.60 22.16 16.49
C LEU A 99 -16.04 22.64 16.48
N ALA A 100 -16.53 23.00 17.66
CA ALA A 100 -17.77 23.78 17.80
C ALA A 100 -17.50 24.99 18.69
N SER A 101 -18.12 26.09 18.41
CA SER A 101 -17.96 27.34 19.19
C SER A 101 -19.31 27.87 19.63
N GLN A 102 -19.36 28.37 20.84
CA GLN A 102 -20.55 28.93 21.45
C GLN A 102 -20.16 30.21 22.24
N LYS A 103 -20.83 31.33 22.00
CA LYS A 103 -20.62 32.51 22.78
C LYS A 103 -21.17 32.38 24.19
N LEU A 104 -20.39 32.79 25.18
CA LEU A 104 -20.80 32.83 26.59
C LEU A 104 -21.43 34.20 26.94
N ASP A 105 -22.37 34.19 27.87
CA ASP A 105 -22.94 35.40 28.43
C ASP A 105 -22.00 35.95 29.52
N SER A 106 -20.81 36.35 29.12
CA SER A 106 -19.78 36.89 30.00
C SER A 106 -19.52 38.38 29.63
N PRO A 107 -19.28 39.27 30.59
CA PRO A 107 -18.97 40.65 30.29
C PRO A 107 -17.70 40.85 29.45
N GLU A 108 -16.83 39.85 29.36
CA GLU A 108 -15.58 39.85 28.62
C GLU A 108 -15.68 39.17 27.25
N GLU A 109 -16.90 38.86 26.76
CA GLU A 109 -17.16 38.21 25.46
C GLU A 109 -16.31 36.95 25.23
N HIS A 110 -16.26 36.06 26.21
CA HIS A 110 -15.52 34.81 26.03
C HIS A 110 -16.27 33.86 25.11
N ASP A 111 -15.52 33.16 24.23
CA ASP A 111 -16.03 32.11 23.39
C ASP A 111 -15.72 30.74 24.01
N LEU A 112 -16.75 29.93 24.24
CA LEU A 112 -16.59 28.53 24.62
C LEU A 112 -16.36 27.67 23.37
N ARG A 113 -15.19 27.10 23.24
CA ARG A 113 -14.80 26.23 22.12
C ARG A 113 -14.77 24.79 22.56
N ARG A 114 -15.59 23.97 21.93
CA ARG A 114 -15.62 22.53 22.13
C ARG A 114 -14.72 21.89 21.11
N ILE A 115 -13.68 21.20 21.56
CA ILE A 115 -12.68 20.59 20.67
C ILE A 115 -12.54 19.12 20.99
N LEU A 116 -12.37 18.30 19.94
CA LEU A 116 -12.13 16.86 20.08
C LEU A 116 -10.63 16.53 20.12
N SER A 117 -9.82 17.39 19.53
CA SER A 117 -8.37 17.32 19.49
C SER A 117 -7.81 18.75 19.43
N ILE A 118 -6.58 18.94 19.91
CA ILE A 118 -5.85 20.21 19.79
C ILE A 118 -5.76 20.65 18.33
N ASP A 119 -5.58 19.71 17.42
CA ASP A 119 -5.54 19.99 15.99
C ASP A 119 -6.88 20.40 15.38
N SER A 120 -7.99 20.35 16.15
CA SER A 120 -9.31 20.78 15.67
C SER A 120 -9.42 22.31 15.60
N ASP A 121 -8.70 23.03 16.45
CA ASP A 121 -8.69 24.50 16.44
C ASP A 121 -7.44 25.01 15.71
N PRO A 122 -7.59 25.81 14.62
CA PRO A 122 -6.47 26.39 13.88
C PRO A 122 -5.52 27.23 14.76
N LEU A 123 -6.03 27.85 15.82
CA LEU A 123 -5.20 28.65 16.75
C LEU A 123 -4.29 27.75 17.59
N LEU A 124 -4.78 26.61 18.03
CA LEU A 124 -3.99 25.63 18.79
C LEU A 124 -3.05 24.84 17.88
N SER A 125 -3.47 24.51 16.67
CA SER A 125 -2.67 23.77 15.67
C SER A 125 -1.55 24.62 15.04
N SER A 126 -1.65 25.95 15.10
CA SER A 126 -0.68 26.90 14.50
C SER A 126 0.60 27.13 15.30
N GLY A 127 0.94 26.24 16.25
CA GLY A 127 2.17 26.32 17.04
C GLY A 127 2.00 26.99 18.39
N VAL A 128 0.78 27.23 18.83
CA VAL A 128 0.42 27.62 20.18
C VAL A 128 0.81 26.49 21.15
N ARG A 129 1.44 26.84 22.27
CA ARG A 129 1.85 25.83 23.24
C ARG A 129 0.73 25.55 24.24
N VAL A 130 0.28 24.29 24.30
CA VAL A 130 -0.64 23.84 25.33
C VAL A 130 0.14 23.17 26.45
N HIS A 131 -0.09 23.59 27.69
CA HIS A 131 0.54 23.05 28.87
C HIS A 131 -0.51 22.42 29.78
N PHE A 132 -0.54 21.10 29.86
CA PHE A 132 -1.44 20.36 30.75
C PHE A 132 -0.86 20.27 32.18
N PHE A 133 -1.73 20.39 33.19
CA PHE A 133 -1.40 20.27 34.60
C PHE A 133 -1.72 18.86 35.14
N GLY A 134 -1.11 18.47 36.23
CA GLY A 134 -1.52 17.31 37.02
C GLY A 134 -1.51 15.96 36.30
N GLY A 135 -0.74 15.83 35.19
CA GLY A 135 -0.66 14.57 34.43
C GLY A 135 -1.82 14.33 33.45
N PHE A 136 -2.63 15.34 33.19
CA PHE A 136 -3.60 15.32 32.11
C PHE A 136 -2.91 15.40 30.75
N ASP A 137 -3.56 14.86 29.72
CA ASP A 137 -3.10 14.89 28.34
C ASP A 137 -4.26 15.24 27.38
N GLU A 138 -4.01 15.23 26.09
CA GLU A 138 -5.01 15.54 25.06
C GLU A 138 -6.21 14.57 25.09
N ALA A 139 -6.05 13.36 25.63
CA ALA A 139 -7.14 12.37 25.67
C ALA A 139 -8.34 12.87 26.48
N ILE A 140 -8.13 13.82 27.43
CA ILE A 140 -9.20 14.41 28.22
C ILE A 140 -10.23 15.17 27.37
N LEU A 141 -9.82 15.71 26.21
CA LEU A 141 -10.72 16.42 25.29
C LEU A 141 -11.76 15.51 24.65
N ARG A 142 -11.58 14.20 24.71
CA ARG A 142 -12.52 13.18 24.22
C ARG A 142 -13.47 12.65 25.30
N THR A 143 -13.35 13.17 26.50
CA THR A 143 -14.18 12.78 27.65
C THR A 143 -15.42 13.67 27.81
N GLU A 144 -16.27 13.35 28.76
CA GLU A 144 -17.42 14.17 29.18
C GLU A 144 -17.13 14.97 30.46
N GLU A 145 -15.86 15.05 30.88
CA GLU A 145 -15.49 15.67 32.13
C GLU A 145 -15.62 17.20 32.07
N ASP A 146 -15.91 17.79 33.24
CA ASP A 146 -16.09 19.22 33.42
C ASP A 146 -14.73 19.91 33.61
N VAL A 147 -13.95 19.94 32.54
CA VAL A 147 -12.60 20.48 32.52
C VAL A 147 -12.45 21.52 31.41
N CYS A 148 -11.48 22.43 31.57
CA CYS A 148 -11.18 23.43 30.57
C CYS A 148 -9.68 23.72 30.45
N LEU A 149 -9.29 24.24 29.28
CA LEU A 149 -8.03 24.88 29.01
C LEU A 149 -8.30 26.39 28.90
N ILE A 150 -7.48 27.23 29.53
CA ILE A 150 -7.62 28.66 29.52
C ILE A 150 -6.39 29.35 28.90
N PRO A 151 -6.53 30.54 28.34
CA PRO A 151 -5.36 31.34 27.93
C PRO A 151 -4.43 31.61 29.12
N GLU A 152 -3.12 31.58 28.91
CA GLU A 152 -2.12 31.84 29.97
C GLU A 152 -2.26 33.22 30.62
N LEU A 153 -2.75 34.22 29.89
CA LEU A 153 -2.94 35.57 30.34
C LEU A 153 -4.31 35.84 31.01
N MET A 154 -5.15 34.81 31.12
CA MET A 154 -6.45 34.93 31.73
C MET A 154 -6.32 34.90 33.26
N GLU A 155 -6.67 36.03 33.93
CA GLU A 155 -6.76 36.08 35.38
C GLU A 155 -8.04 35.39 35.86
N THR A 156 -7.91 34.39 36.74
CA THR A 156 -9.04 33.69 37.35
C THR A 156 -9.10 33.99 38.85
N GLU A 157 -10.29 34.21 39.35
CA GLU A 157 -10.52 34.45 40.80
C GLU A 157 -10.14 33.20 41.64
N GLU A 158 -10.31 32.03 41.09
CA GLU A 158 -9.93 30.74 41.68
C GLU A 158 -8.79 30.10 40.82
N GLN A 159 -7.69 29.70 41.45
CA GLN A 159 -6.52 29.13 40.74
C GLN A 159 -6.78 27.81 40.02
N ASP A 160 -7.81 27.04 40.45
CA ASP A 160 -8.06 25.67 39.98
C ASP A 160 -9.40 25.47 39.24
N ALA A 161 -10.29 26.48 39.25
CA ALA A 161 -11.63 26.39 38.72
C ALA A 161 -12.11 27.63 38.01
N LEU A 162 -12.87 27.46 36.94
CA LEU A 162 -13.49 28.56 36.18
C LEU A 162 -15.00 28.33 36.10
N THR A 163 -15.77 29.32 36.49
CA THR A 163 -17.22 29.28 36.38
C THR A 163 -17.68 29.93 35.08
N VAL A 164 -18.34 29.17 34.22
CA VAL A 164 -18.89 29.62 32.93
C VAL A 164 -20.42 29.73 33.01
N THR A 165 -21.01 30.71 32.36
CA THR A 165 -22.45 30.93 32.29
C THR A 165 -22.94 31.01 30.86
N LEU A 166 -24.08 30.36 30.58
CA LEU A 166 -24.77 30.41 29.30
C LEU A 166 -26.28 30.52 29.57
N GLY A 167 -26.88 31.64 29.35
CA GLY A 167 -28.27 31.91 29.75
C GLY A 167 -28.47 31.72 31.26
N THR A 168 -29.34 30.83 31.64
CA THR A 168 -29.60 30.45 33.05
C THR A 168 -28.64 29.39 33.59
N ASN A 169 -27.89 28.72 32.72
CA ASN A 169 -27.00 27.63 33.10
C ASN A 169 -25.65 28.16 33.59
N ARG A 170 -25.25 27.72 34.77
CA ARG A 170 -23.97 28.05 35.38
C ARG A 170 -23.25 26.76 35.72
N LYS A 171 -21.99 26.63 35.27
CA LYS A 171 -21.19 25.45 35.53
C LYS A 171 -19.75 25.80 35.89
N THR A 172 -19.21 25.11 36.87
CA THR A 172 -17.82 25.26 37.29
C THR A 172 -16.97 24.18 36.63
N LEU A 173 -15.96 24.61 35.91
CA LEU A 173 -15.01 23.77 35.18
C LEU A 173 -13.68 23.75 35.91
N LYS A 174 -13.06 22.56 35.99
CA LYS A 174 -11.71 22.43 36.52
C LYS A 174 -10.69 22.83 35.45
N ILE A 175 -9.75 23.69 35.80
CA ILE A 175 -8.67 24.10 34.89
C ILE A 175 -7.62 22.96 34.86
N VAL A 176 -7.41 22.36 33.69
CA VAL A 176 -6.47 21.25 33.49
C VAL A 176 -5.25 21.64 32.68
N GLY A 177 -5.20 22.89 32.22
CA GLY A 177 -4.04 23.37 31.50
C GLY A 177 -4.22 24.81 31.01
N THR A 178 -3.13 25.35 30.47
CA THR A 178 -3.09 26.70 29.88
C THR A 178 -2.61 26.63 28.44
N VAL A 179 -3.01 27.68 27.70
CA VAL A 179 -2.65 27.84 26.29
C VAL A 179 -1.80 29.13 26.18
N ALA A 180 -0.51 28.94 25.92
CA ALA A 180 0.46 30.01 25.80
C ALA A 180 0.53 30.52 24.35
N GLY A 181 0.63 31.88 24.20
CA GLY A 181 0.74 32.51 22.88
C GLY A 181 -0.59 32.77 22.20
N SER A 182 -1.71 32.46 22.85
CA SER A 182 -3.04 32.80 22.37
C SER A 182 -3.41 34.20 22.84
N SER A 183 -3.77 35.08 21.92
CA SER A 183 -4.35 36.44 22.23
C SER A 183 -5.87 36.40 22.36
N THR A 184 -6.46 35.21 22.33
CA THR A 184 -7.92 35.02 22.26
C THR A 184 -8.52 34.76 23.63
N ASN A 185 -9.64 35.39 23.92
CA ASN A 185 -10.46 35.16 25.12
C ASN A 185 -11.29 33.84 24.95
N SER A 186 -10.70 32.79 24.39
CA SER A 186 -11.39 31.55 24.15
C SER A 186 -11.10 30.55 25.28
N ILE A 187 -12.15 29.90 25.77
CA ILE A 187 -12.08 28.80 26.74
C ILE A 187 -12.29 27.50 25.97
N TRP A 188 -11.34 26.57 26.06
CA TRP A 188 -11.44 25.29 25.36
C TRP A 188 -11.91 24.21 26.31
N VAL A 189 -12.96 23.48 25.91
CA VAL A 189 -13.56 22.39 26.70
C VAL A 189 -13.61 21.12 25.85
N PRO A 190 -13.75 19.94 26.50
CA PRO A 190 -14.00 18.70 25.80
C PRO A 190 -15.18 18.81 24.83
N PHE A 191 -15.07 18.18 23.66
CA PHE A 191 -16.14 18.22 22.66
C PHE A 191 -17.48 17.74 23.21
N TYR A 192 -17.46 16.76 24.10
CA TYR A 192 -18.62 16.13 24.71
C TYR A 192 -19.05 16.76 26.04
N PHE A 193 -18.51 17.92 26.37
CA PHE A 193 -18.95 18.71 27.54
C PHE A 193 -20.46 18.91 27.55
N LYS A 194 -21.14 18.69 28.71
CA LYS A 194 -22.59 18.78 28.87
C LYS A 194 -22.95 19.87 29.88
N TRP A 195 -23.96 20.68 29.55
CA TRP A 195 -24.62 21.52 30.54
C TRP A 195 -25.54 20.69 31.44
N GLU A 196 -25.85 21.15 32.68
CA GLU A 196 -26.65 20.39 33.64
C GLU A 196 -28.09 20.09 33.18
N ASP A 197 -28.69 20.97 32.37
CA ASP A 197 -30.08 20.84 31.94
C ASP A 197 -30.33 19.96 30.70
N GLY A 198 -29.36 19.18 30.30
CA GLY A 198 -29.54 18.28 29.15
C GLY A 198 -29.66 18.99 27.78
N LEU A 199 -29.54 20.33 27.71
CA LEU A 199 -29.57 21.16 26.52
C LEU A 199 -28.39 20.92 25.55
N SER A 200 -27.52 19.99 25.89
CA SER A 200 -26.23 19.81 25.22
C SER A 200 -26.23 18.82 24.06
N SER A 201 -27.37 18.31 23.63
CA SER A 201 -27.39 17.24 22.62
C SER A 201 -27.26 17.70 21.17
N ALA A 202 -27.38 19.00 20.89
CA ALA A 202 -27.30 19.52 19.52
C ALA A 202 -26.64 20.91 19.50
N PHE A 203 -25.34 20.92 19.49
CA PHE A 203 -24.58 22.15 19.22
C PHE A 203 -24.04 22.15 17.79
N PRO A 204 -23.98 23.33 17.13
CA PRO A 204 -23.49 23.41 15.76
C PRO A 204 -21.98 23.19 15.72
N VAL A 205 -21.55 22.20 14.96
CA VAL A 205 -20.14 21.96 14.66
C VAL A 205 -19.71 22.90 13.55
N GLN A 206 -18.63 23.61 13.77
CA GLN A 206 -18.10 24.58 12.80
C GLN A 206 -17.22 23.93 11.76
N SER A 207 -16.36 22.99 12.18
CA SER A 207 -15.49 22.26 11.27
C SER A 207 -15.36 20.82 11.72
N CYS A 208 -15.20 19.94 10.74
CA CYS A 208 -14.96 18.52 10.99
C CYS A 208 -14.01 17.96 9.94
N SER A 209 -13.02 17.20 10.39
CA SER A 209 -12.13 16.45 9.52
C SER A 209 -11.81 15.11 10.14
N PHE A 210 -11.43 14.15 9.29
CA PHE A 210 -11.08 12.79 9.71
C PHE A 210 -10.18 12.13 8.67
N THR A 211 -9.61 10.99 9.02
CA THR A 211 -8.70 10.24 8.15
C THR A 211 -9.26 8.86 7.86
N ILE A 212 -9.20 8.41 6.62
CA ILE A 212 -9.59 7.05 6.24
C ILE A 212 -8.54 6.07 6.74
N LEU A 213 -9.00 4.99 7.41
CA LEU A 213 -8.15 3.96 8.03
C LEU A 213 -7.69 2.91 7.01
N ASP A 214 -8.60 2.42 6.16
CA ASP A 214 -8.34 1.33 5.21
C ASP A 214 -8.42 1.79 3.76
N ASN A 215 -7.24 2.09 3.19
CA ASN A 215 -7.15 2.50 1.79
C ASN A 215 -7.38 1.36 0.79
N ALA A 216 -7.40 0.09 1.23
CA ALA A 216 -7.71 -1.03 0.34
C ALA A 216 -9.17 -1.01 -0.11
N ARG A 217 -10.06 -0.42 0.72
CA ARG A 217 -11.50 -0.25 0.43
C ARG A 217 -11.89 1.20 0.21
N LEU A 218 -10.93 2.03 -0.22
CA LEU A 218 -11.12 3.48 -0.35
C LEU A 218 -12.40 3.87 -1.09
N GLU A 219 -12.68 3.27 -2.25
CA GLU A 219 -13.87 3.60 -3.05
C GLU A 219 -15.17 3.27 -2.30
N GLN A 220 -15.23 2.12 -1.64
CA GLN A 220 -16.41 1.73 -0.85
C GLN A 220 -16.59 2.69 0.34
N THR A 221 -15.51 3.00 1.05
CA THR A 221 -15.54 3.94 2.19
C THR A 221 -15.98 5.34 1.73
N LYS A 222 -15.52 5.80 0.57
CA LYS A 222 -15.98 7.08 -0.02
C LYS A 222 -17.47 7.07 -0.31
N ASP A 223 -17.99 6.01 -0.93
CA ASP A 223 -19.41 5.89 -1.23
C ASP A 223 -20.25 5.89 0.04
N ASP A 224 -19.80 5.21 1.09
CA ASP A 224 -20.47 5.20 2.39
C ASP A 224 -20.45 6.60 3.03
N ILE A 225 -19.30 7.28 3.04
CA ILE A 225 -19.17 8.65 3.54
C ILE A 225 -20.10 9.59 2.78
N PHE A 226 -20.05 9.60 1.45
CA PHE A 226 -20.92 10.46 0.64
C PHE A 226 -22.40 10.14 0.88
N THR A 227 -22.78 8.88 1.00
CA THR A 227 -24.15 8.47 1.27
C THR A 227 -24.67 9.03 2.59
N TRP A 228 -23.85 9.02 3.63
CA TRP A 228 -24.25 9.49 4.95
C TRP A 228 -24.29 11.01 5.07
N PHE A 229 -23.28 11.71 4.54
CA PHE A 229 -23.21 13.17 4.61
C PHE A 229 -24.15 13.87 3.62
N SER A 230 -24.52 13.24 2.51
CA SER A 230 -25.46 13.78 1.53
C SER A 230 -26.92 13.56 1.91
N ARG A 231 -27.23 12.83 2.99
CA ARG A 231 -28.62 12.66 3.43
C ARG A 231 -29.13 13.96 4.05
N PRO A 232 -30.25 14.51 3.58
CA PRO A 232 -30.88 15.61 4.26
C PRO A 232 -31.29 15.18 5.66
N SER A 233 -30.92 15.93 6.68
CA SER A 233 -31.32 15.68 8.05
C SER A 233 -32.34 16.74 8.48
N VAL A 234 -33.29 16.34 9.30
CA VAL A 234 -34.27 17.27 9.90
C VAL A 234 -33.83 17.53 11.36
N SER A 235 -33.49 18.77 11.66
CA SER A 235 -33.20 19.17 13.03
C SER A 235 -34.20 20.24 13.46
N ASN A 236 -34.87 20.00 14.59
CA ASN A 236 -35.86 20.94 15.17
C ASN A 236 -36.94 21.41 14.19
N GLY A 237 -37.34 20.55 13.22
CA GLY A 237 -38.35 20.89 12.22
C GLY A 237 -37.85 21.74 11.05
N ALA A 238 -36.56 22.02 10.98
CA ALA A 238 -35.91 22.66 9.83
C ALA A 238 -35.09 21.62 9.03
N ASP A 239 -35.22 21.70 7.71
CA ASP A 239 -34.39 20.90 6.81
C ASP A 239 -32.95 21.42 6.91
N VAL A 240 -32.03 20.54 7.27
CA VAL A 240 -30.60 20.84 7.25
C VAL A 240 -30.09 20.44 5.86
N GLU A 241 -29.44 21.38 5.18
CA GLU A 241 -28.78 21.10 3.91
C GLU A 241 -27.78 19.94 4.04
N PRO A 242 -27.65 19.09 3.03
CA PRO A 242 -26.64 18.03 3.04
C PRO A 242 -25.23 18.62 3.05
N PHE A 243 -24.27 17.85 3.53
CA PHE A 243 -22.85 18.22 3.56
C PHE A 243 -22.08 17.54 2.44
N GLY A 244 -21.05 18.23 1.94
CA GLY A 244 -20.05 17.66 1.08
C GLY A 244 -18.88 17.10 1.91
N VAL A 245 -18.12 16.19 1.33
CA VAL A 245 -16.85 15.74 1.91
C VAL A 245 -15.77 15.80 0.86
N LEU A 246 -14.75 16.60 1.12
CA LEU A 246 -13.56 16.68 0.27
C LEU A 246 -12.56 15.61 0.70
N VAL A 247 -12.39 14.59 -0.12
CA VAL A 247 -11.39 13.53 0.10
C VAL A 247 -10.09 13.91 -0.61
N GLN A 248 -9.00 14.04 0.15
CA GLN A 248 -7.69 14.42 -0.38
C GLN A 248 -6.90 13.19 -0.85
N ASP A 249 -7.42 12.47 -1.83
CA ASP A 249 -6.87 11.21 -2.32
C ASP A 249 -6.11 11.33 -3.65
N GLN A 250 -6.09 12.49 -4.30
CA GLN A 250 -5.51 12.66 -5.64
C GLN A 250 -4.06 12.20 -5.72
N THR A 251 -3.21 12.64 -4.80
CA THR A 251 -1.78 12.27 -4.76
C THR A 251 -1.60 10.76 -4.52
N TYR A 252 -2.45 10.17 -3.68
CA TYR A 252 -2.47 8.74 -3.43
C TYR A 252 -2.84 7.97 -4.71
N LEU A 253 -3.93 8.34 -5.38
CA LEU A 253 -4.39 7.70 -6.62
C LEU A 253 -3.36 7.80 -7.75
N GLU A 254 -2.71 8.95 -7.92
CA GLU A 254 -1.63 9.11 -8.89
C GLU A 254 -0.46 8.17 -8.60
N SER A 255 -0.02 8.09 -7.34
CA SER A 255 1.06 7.21 -6.89
C SER A 255 0.70 5.74 -7.07
N LEU A 256 -0.53 5.37 -6.71
CA LEU A 256 -1.08 4.03 -6.86
C LEU A 256 -1.13 3.61 -8.34
N ASN A 257 -1.60 4.48 -9.22
CA ASN A 257 -1.67 4.22 -10.66
C ASN A 257 -0.26 4.08 -11.29
N LYS A 258 0.71 4.91 -10.88
CA LYS A 258 2.10 4.79 -11.32
C LYS A 258 2.71 3.46 -10.90
N LEU A 259 2.52 3.04 -9.65
CA LEU A 259 3.03 1.76 -9.14
C LEU A 259 2.36 0.58 -9.82
N LYS A 260 1.03 0.58 -9.97
CA LYS A 260 0.28 -0.47 -10.67
C LYS A 260 0.73 -0.61 -12.12
N SER A 261 0.82 0.48 -12.87
CA SER A 261 1.25 0.44 -14.28
C SER A 261 2.71 -0.01 -14.45
N SER A 262 3.59 0.35 -13.52
CA SER A 262 4.97 -0.13 -13.49
C SER A 262 5.02 -1.64 -13.21
N LEU A 263 4.22 -2.11 -12.27
CA LEU A 263 4.15 -3.52 -11.88
C LEU A 263 3.58 -4.39 -13.00
N GLU A 264 2.55 -3.92 -13.71
CA GLU A 264 2.01 -4.60 -14.90
C GLU A 264 3.05 -4.73 -16.01
N ARG A 265 3.79 -3.67 -16.30
CA ARG A 265 4.89 -3.73 -17.28
C ARG A 265 5.97 -4.72 -16.89
N LEU A 266 6.39 -4.74 -15.62
CA LEU A 266 7.38 -5.71 -15.13
C LEU A 266 6.84 -7.15 -15.19
N ARG A 267 5.56 -7.37 -14.89
CA ARG A 267 4.92 -8.69 -14.99
C ARG A 267 4.86 -9.20 -16.44
N LEU A 268 4.65 -8.33 -17.42
CA LEU A 268 4.67 -8.68 -18.84
C LEU A 268 6.07 -9.04 -19.34
N LEU A 269 7.13 -8.50 -18.75
CA LEU A 269 8.51 -8.84 -19.12
C LEU A 269 8.88 -10.29 -18.72
N LEU A 270 8.27 -10.87 -17.69
CA LEU A 270 8.56 -12.23 -17.25
C LEU A 270 8.26 -13.29 -18.34
N PRO A 271 7.04 -13.38 -18.92
CA PRO A 271 6.77 -14.33 -19.98
C PRO A 271 7.58 -14.04 -21.26
N LEU A 272 7.84 -12.76 -21.58
CA LEU A 272 8.69 -12.40 -22.70
C LEU A 272 10.11 -12.94 -22.52
N LEU A 273 10.69 -12.81 -21.34
CA LEU A 273 12.01 -13.34 -21.00
C LEU A 273 12.03 -14.86 -21.06
N ALA A 274 10.94 -15.53 -20.66
CA ALA A 274 10.81 -16.98 -20.75
C ALA A 274 10.80 -17.47 -22.21
N VAL A 275 10.06 -16.82 -23.09
CA VAL A 275 10.05 -17.12 -24.52
C VAL A 275 11.43 -16.87 -25.15
N LEU A 276 12.03 -15.74 -24.84
CA LEU A 276 13.39 -15.41 -25.32
C LEU A 276 14.39 -16.48 -24.85
N GLY A 277 14.29 -16.90 -23.61
CA GLY A 277 15.10 -17.99 -23.04
C GLY A 277 14.95 -19.30 -23.81
N ALA A 278 13.72 -19.69 -24.15
CA ALA A 278 13.46 -20.90 -24.93
C ALA A 278 14.07 -20.80 -26.34
N VAL A 279 13.99 -19.64 -26.99
CA VAL A 279 14.59 -19.40 -28.30
C VAL A 279 16.14 -19.48 -28.24
N ILE A 280 16.73 -18.83 -27.25
CA ILE A 280 18.19 -18.87 -27.04
C ILE A 280 18.64 -20.33 -26.77
N SER A 281 17.90 -21.07 -25.92
CA SER A 281 18.16 -22.47 -25.65
C SER A 281 18.10 -23.35 -26.93
N PHE A 282 17.06 -23.14 -27.74
CA PHE A 282 16.94 -23.82 -29.01
C PHE A 282 18.15 -23.56 -29.92
N LEU A 283 18.53 -22.31 -30.11
CA LEU A 283 19.65 -21.91 -30.97
C LEU A 283 20.98 -22.45 -30.44
N ALA A 284 21.23 -22.31 -29.13
CA ALA A 284 22.46 -22.79 -28.50
C ALA A 284 22.59 -24.32 -28.62
N THR A 285 21.52 -25.05 -28.36
CA THR A 285 21.47 -26.51 -28.53
C THR A 285 21.64 -26.90 -29.99
N TYR A 286 21.01 -26.20 -30.93
CA TYR A 286 21.14 -26.43 -32.35
C TYR A 286 22.60 -26.27 -32.81
N ALA A 287 23.25 -25.18 -32.43
CA ALA A 287 24.66 -24.93 -32.75
C ALA A 287 25.60 -26.01 -32.16
N MET A 288 25.30 -26.45 -30.93
CA MET A 288 26.08 -27.50 -30.27
C MET A 288 25.93 -28.87 -30.93
N THR A 289 24.69 -29.27 -31.26
CA THR A 289 24.40 -30.60 -31.80
C THR A 289 24.70 -30.70 -33.27
N ARG A 290 24.59 -29.62 -34.05
CA ARG A 290 24.93 -29.59 -35.49
C ARG A 290 26.38 -30.04 -35.75
N GLY A 291 27.33 -29.62 -34.94
CA GLY A 291 28.74 -29.98 -35.08
C GLY A 291 29.05 -31.43 -34.69
N ARG A 292 28.07 -32.17 -34.13
CA ARG A 292 28.22 -33.58 -33.70
C ARG A 292 27.45 -34.58 -34.58
N GLN A 293 26.95 -34.09 -35.70
CA GLN A 293 26.14 -34.96 -36.60
C GLN A 293 26.90 -36.19 -37.05
N LYS A 294 28.22 -36.07 -37.33
CA LYS A 294 29.08 -37.22 -37.68
C LYS A 294 29.18 -38.26 -36.57
N GLU A 295 29.32 -37.81 -35.30
CA GLU A 295 29.33 -38.69 -34.12
C GLU A 295 28.01 -39.45 -33.99
N PHE A 296 26.87 -38.79 -34.21
CA PHE A 296 25.56 -39.41 -34.17
C PHE A 296 25.35 -40.42 -35.33
N ALA A 297 25.88 -40.14 -36.51
CA ALA A 297 25.86 -41.08 -37.64
C ALA A 297 26.63 -42.36 -37.30
N VAL A 298 27.84 -42.24 -36.76
CA VAL A 298 28.64 -43.40 -36.32
C VAL A 298 27.92 -44.20 -35.22
N MET A 299 27.34 -43.53 -34.23
CA MET A 299 26.56 -44.21 -33.19
C MET A 299 25.37 -45.00 -33.75
N ARG A 300 24.71 -44.50 -34.81
CA ARG A 300 23.63 -45.18 -35.50
C ARG A 300 24.13 -46.38 -36.30
N CYS A 301 25.26 -46.25 -36.98
CA CYS A 301 25.90 -47.37 -37.67
C CYS A 301 26.31 -48.50 -36.70
N LEU A 302 26.65 -48.19 -35.47
CA LEU A 302 26.94 -49.13 -34.40
C LEU A 302 25.66 -49.73 -33.75
N GLY A 303 24.45 -49.44 -34.31
CA GLY A 303 23.19 -50.06 -33.86
C GLY A 303 22.47 -49.36 -32.71
N LEU A 304 22.90 -48.13 -32.32
CA LEU A 304 22.20 -47.39 -31.29
C LEU A 304 20.85 -46.85 -31.82
N ARG A 305 19.76 -47.13 -31.09
CA ARG A 305 18.43 -46.63 -31.43
C ARG A 305 18.37 -45.08 -31.26
N GLN A 306 17.67 -44.44 -32.17
CA GLN A 306 17.48 -42.97 -32.16
C GLN A 306 17.05 -42.41 -30.78
N ARG A 307 16.15 -43.11 -30.08
CA ARG A 307 15.69 -42.71 -28.71
C ARG A 307 16.82 -42.69 -27.69
N LYS A 308 17.81 -43.61 -27.80
CA LYS A 308 18.96 -43.61 -26.88
C LYS A 308 19.91 -42.44 -27.15
N ILE A 309 20.15 -42.12 -28.43
CA ILE A 309 20.97 -40.96 -28.81
C ILE A 309 20.31 -39.65 -28.31
N PHE A 310 19.00 -39.47 -28.53
CA PHE A 310 18.23 -38.36 -28.02
C PHE A 310 18.33 -38.26 -26.48
N SER A 311 18.16 -39.36 -25.75
CA SER A 311 18.28 -39.37 -24.29
C SER A 311 19.68 -38.98 -23.81
N ILE A 312 20.76 -39.38 -24.53
CA ILE A 312 22.13 -38.97 -24.18
C ILE A 312 22.31 -37.47 -24.35
N VAL A 313 21.86 -36.91 -25.49
CA VAL A 313 21.93 -35.48 -25.76
C VAL A 313 21.11 -34.67 -24.74
N LEU A 314 19.88 -35.12 -24.46
CA LEU A 314 19.01 -34.43 -23.50
C LEU A 314 19.59 -34.47 -22.09
N SER A 315 20.18 -35.58 -21.64
CA SER A 315 20.81 -35.66 -20.32
C SER A 315 22.06 -34.77 -20.22
N GLU A 316 22.85 -34.66 -21.30
CA GLU A 316 23.96 -33.70 -21.36
C GLU A 316 23.48 -32.27 -21.23
N GLN A 317 22.42 -31.86 -21.96
CA GLN A 317 21.83 -30.52 -21.88
C GLN A 317 21.29 -30.25 -20.49
N LEU A 318 20.59 -31.22 -19.88
CA LEU A 318 20.04 -31.07 -18.54
C LEU A 318 21.14 -30.74 -17.51
N ILE A 319 22.27 -31.43 -17.56
CA ILE A 319 23.39 -31.19 -16.66
C ILE A 319 23.95 -29.76 -16.86
N LEU A 320 24.15 -29.31 -18.10
CA LEU A 320 24.67 -28.00 -18.42
C LEU A 320 23.71 -26.89 -17.98
N ILE A 321 22.39 -27.09 -18.19
CA ILE A 321 21.34 -26.17 -17.77
C ILE A 321 21.29 -26.05 -16.22
N LEU A 322 21.38 -27.19 -15.53
CA LEU A 322 21.40 -27.20 -14.06
C LEU A 322 22.67 -26.52 -13.49
N MET A 323 23.83 -26.75 -14.11
CA MET A 323 25.07 -26.07 -13.71
C MET A 323 24.96 -24.54 -13.92
N GLY A 324 24.54 -24.10 -15.09
CA GLY A 324 24.36 -22.66 -15.37
C GLY A 324 23.27 -22.05 -14.49
N GLY A 325 22.14 -22.76 -14.30
CA GLY A 325 21.05 -22.35 -13.42
C GLY A 325 21.46 -22.18 -11.97
N SER A 326 22.23 -23.13 -11.41
CA SER A 326 22.74 -23.03 -10.03
C SER A 326 23.69 -21.86 -9.83
N ILE A 327 24.59 -21.62 -10.79
CA ILE A 327 25.47 -20.45 -10.78
C ILE A 327 24.66 -19.16 -10.84
N GLY A 328 23.61 -19.12 -11.70
CA GLY A 328 22.68 -17.99 -11.82
C GLY A 328 21.92 -17.70 -10.54
N MET A 329 21.44 -18.76 -9.86
CA MET A 329 20.77 -18.62 -8.57
C MET A 329 21.74 -18.10 -7.48
N CYS A 330 22.94 -18.64 -7.40
CA CYS A 330 23.94 -18.15 -6.45
C CYS A 330 24.30 -16.68 -6.69
N ALA A 331 24.49 -16.28 -7.95
CA ALA A 331 24.75 -14.89 -8.29
C ALA A 331 23.55 -13.99 -7.96
N GLY A 332 22.31 -14.46 -8.20
CA GLY A 332 21.09 -13.74 -7.81
C GLY A 332 20.99 -13.53 -6.31
N LEU A 333 21.31 -14.54 -5.50
CA LEU A 333 21.35 -14.42 -4.02
C LEU A 333 22.38 -13.41 -3.55
N LEU A 334 23.58 -13.43 -4.14
CA LEU A 334 24.62 -12.45 -3.79
C LEU A 334 24.22 -11.01 -4.10
N LEU A 335 23.38 -10.81 -5.11
CA LEU A 335 22.78 -9.52 -5.44
C LEU A 335 21.54 -9.16 -4.60
N GLY A 336 21.20 -9.98 -3.59
CA GLY A 336 20.03 -9.76 -2.73
C GLY A 336 18.71 -9.97 -3.43
N ALA A 337 18.67 -10.76 -4.49
CA ALA A 337 17.43 -11.09 -5.18
C ALA A 337 16.63 -12.14 -4.38
N SER A 338 15.34 -11.91 -4.22
CA SER A 338 14.46 -12.91 -3.63
C SER A 338 14.19 -14.05 -4.62
N ILE A 339 14.46 -15.27 -4.18
CA ILE A 339 14.28 -16.45 -5.02
C ILE A 339 12.85 -16.99 -4.86
N ARG A 340 12.04 -16.81 -5.89
CA ARG A 340 10.79 -17.57 -6.04
C ARG A 340 11.08 -18.82 -6.89
N THR A 341 11.33 -19.94 -6.22
CA THR A 341 11.70 -21.23 -6.84
C THR A 341 10.72 -21.69 -7.92
N GLU A 342 9.44 -21.41 -7.75
CA GLU A 342 8.39 -21.73 -8.73
C GLU A 342 8.62 -21.07 -10.10
N ARG A 343 8.98 -19.78 -10.11
CA ARG A 343 9.23 -19.02 -11.36
C ARG A 343 10.50 -19.51 -12.05
N ILE A 344 11.53 -19.77 -11.27
CA ILE A 344 12.81 -20.28 -11.81
C ILE A 344 12.63 -21.68 -12.40
N SER A 345 11.92 -22.56 -11.70
CA SER A 345 11.65 -23.92 -12.20
C SER A 345 10.84 -23.91 -13.49
N ALA A 346 9.81 -23.06 -13.60
CA ALA A 346 9.01 -22.91 -14.81
C ALA A 346 9.85 -22.45 -16.02
N ILE A 347 10.74 -21.48 -15.80
CA ILE A 347 11.61 -20.97 -16.87
C ILE A 347 12.69 -21.96 -17.26
N LEU A 348 13.29 -22.69 -16.30
CA LEU A 348 14.23 -23.76 -16.59
C LEU A 348 13.55 -24.90 -17.37
N LEU A 349 12.29 -25.19 -17.07
CA LEU A 349 11.51 -26.19 -17.80
C LEU A 349 11.26 -25.75 -19.26
N LEU A 350 10.88 -24.49 -19.48
CA LEU A 350 10.72 -23.91 -20.80
C LEU A 350 12.04 -23.89 -21.57
N TYR A 351 13.15 -23.56 -20.91
CA TYR A 351 14.49 -23.63 -21.48
C TYR A 351 14.85 -25.05 -21.89
N LEU A 352 14.53 -26.08 -21.07
CA LEU A 352 14.71 -27.50 -21.37
C LEU A 352 13.87 -27.93 -22.57
N LEU A 353 12.62 -27.45 -22.67
CA LEU A 353 11.75 -27.75 -23.82
C LEU A 353 12.34 -27.21 -25.12
N GLY A 354 12.89 -25.98 -25.12
CA GLY A 354 13.59 -25.40 -26.26
C GLY A 354 14.78 -26.25 -26.67
N SER A 355 15.59 -26.73 -25.73
CA SER A 355 16.71 -27.63 -26.03
C SER A 355 16.26 -29.02 -26.55
N ALA A 356 15.19 -29.57 -25.98
CA ALA A 356 14.65 -30.87 -26.39
C ALA A 356 14.10 -30.84 -27.83
N THR A 357 13.39 -29.77 -28.21
CA THR A 357 12.88 -29.60 -29.58
C THR A 357 14.02 -29.51 -30.60
N SER A 358 15.09 -28.77 -30.27
CA SER A 358 16.27 -28.68 -31.09
C SER A 358 16.99 -30.05 -31.25
N ALA A 359 17.21 -30.75 -30.13
CA ALA A 359 17.82 -32.07 -30.15
C ALA A 359 16.99 -33.10 -30.98
N MET A 360 15.65 -33.02 -30.86
CA MET A 360 14.74 -33.87 -31.62
C MET A 360 14.83 -33.59 -33.14
N SER A 361 14.90 -32.32 -33.52
CA SER A 361 15.03 -31.92 -34.92
C SER A 361 16.28 -32.50 -35.57
N ILE A 362 17.43 -32.44 -34.89
CA ILE A 362 18.69 -32.93 -35.43
C ILE A 362 18.80 -34.47 -35.44
N THR A 363 18.30 -35.10 -34.39
CA THR A 363 18.36 -36.58 -34.29
C THR A 363 17.43 -37.30 -35.31
N ARG A 364 16.45 -36.60 -35.91
CA ARG A 364 15.54 -37.11 -36.94
C ARG A 364 16.13 -37.10 -38.36
N ILE A 365 17.24 -36.40 -38.60
CA ILE A 365 17.85 -36.33 -39.93
C ILE A 365 18.34 -37.70 -40.37
N ASN A 366 18.04 -38.10 -41.63
CA ASN A 366 18.42 -39.37 -42.18
C ASN A 366 19.95 -39.50 -42.36
N VAL A 367 20.51 -40.62 -41.92
CA VAL A 367 21.96 -40.91 -41.98
C VAL A 367 22.52 -40.79 -43.42
N MET A 368 21.72 -41.16 -44.45
CA MET A 368 22.10 -41.04 -45.86
C MET A 368 22.30 -39.57 -46.29
N GLN A 369 21.53 -38.61 -45.78
CA GLN A 369 21.68 -37.20 -46.09
C GLN A 369 22.93 -36.61 -45.44
N LEU A 370 23.33 -37.11 -44.27
CA LEU A 370 24.51 -36.68 -43.53
C LEU A 370 25.84 -37.11 -44.21
N MET A 371 25.84 -38.23 -44.94
CA MET A 371 27.02 -38.69 -45.66
C MET A 371 27.17 -38.07 -47.08
N LYS A 372 26.08 -37.48 -47.60
CA LYS A 372 26.05 -36.93 -48.98
C LYS A 372 26.46 -35.45 -49.07
N THR A 373 26.69 -34.76 -47.95
CA THR A 373 27.05 -33.32 -47.87
C THR A 373 28.56 -33.08 -47.89
N GLU A 374 29.35 -33.95 -48.40
CA GLU A 374 30.82 -33.83 -48.51
C GLU A 374 31.34 -33.98 -49.94
N ASP A 375 30.60 -33.57 -50.96
CA ASP A 375 31.15 -33.32 -52.32
C ASP A 375 31.00 -31.84 -52.68
#